data_9f1ea32027a3f5cfe650ff03f63a49bf
#
_entry.id   9f1ea32027a3f5cfe650ff03f63a49bf
#
_cell.length_a   1.000
_cell.length_b   1.000
_cell.length_c   1.000
_cell.angle_alpha   90.00
_cell.angle_beta   90.00
_cell.angle_gamma   90.00
#
_symmetry.space_group_name_H-M   'P 1'
#
loop_
_entity.id
_entity.type
_entity.pdbx_description
1 polymer ?
#
loop_
_entity_poly.entity_id
_entity_poly.type
_entity_poly.pdbx_seq_one_letter_code
_entity_poly.pdbx_strand_id
1 'polypeptide(L)'
;QRQMCIRDRSIGVGRDEDSFDQLFKNASLALEMALSRGGDQAVVKDRVNFEFYGGRSKSTEKRTKVKSRVMANALGELIDDAKQVYVMGHKYADMDSVGAAMGVCCIARKRGKKCQIVIDTENNAAHPLIRKMAEQPEYAGVMISGGEAFLKCQPGALLVVVDTNRPESVESEEMLETCNRVAVID
;
A
#
# COMPACT_ATOMS: atom_id res chain seq x y z
N GLN A 1 -19.97 -16.72 0.69
CA GLN A 1 -20.03 -15.67 1.75
C GLN A 1 -18.75 -14.88 1.67
N ARG A 2 -18.80 -13.64 1.13
CA ARG A 2 -17.67 -12.71 1.15
C ARG A 2 -17.47 -12.24 2.58
N GLN A 3 -16.49 -12.78 3.28
CA GLN A 3 -15.95 -12.12 4.45
C GLN A 3 -15.22 -10.86 3.98
N MET A 4 -15.92 -9.74 4.02
CA MET A 4 -15.30 -8.43 3.91
C MET A 4 -14.38 -8.27 5.13
N CYS A 5 -13.07 -8.31 4.91
CA CYS A 5 -12.09 -8.02 5.95
C CYS A 5 -12.19 -6.54 6.33
N ILE A 6 -13.03 -6.21 7.30
CA ILE A 6 -13.04 -4.93 8.00
C ILE A 6 -11.90 -5.01 9.02
N ARG A 7 -10.65 -4.93 8.57
CA ARG A 7 -9.53 -5.14 9.49
C ARG A 7 -8.78 -3.88 9.91
N ASP A 8 -9.04 -2.71 9.31
CA ASP A 8 -8.25 -1.52 9.59
C ASP A 8 -9.08 -0.24 9.70
N ARG A 9 -10.28 -0.31 10.28
CA ARG A 9 -11.11 0.87 10.46
C ARG A 9 -11.25 1.21 11.94
N SER A 10 -10.88 2.43 12.29
CA SER A 10 -11.18 3.01 13.59
C SER A 10 -12.44 3.85 13.52
N ILE A 11 -13.32 3.69 14.49
CA ILE A 11 -14.62 4.37 14.54
C ILE A 11 -14.74 5.09 15.89
N GLY A 12 -15.06 6.37 15.85
CA GLY A 12 -15.45 7.14 17.03
C GLY A 12 -16.95 7.47 17.01
N VAL A 13 -17.63 7.22 18.10
CA VAL A 13 -19.06 7.52 18.26
C VAL A 13 -19.26 8.41 19.49
N GLY A 14 -19.99 9.51 19.31
CA GLY A 14 -20.50 10.33 20.43
C GLY A 14 -21.98 10.03 20.68
N ARG A 15 -22.38 9.89 21.93
CA ARG A 15 -23.79 9.70 22.31
C ARG A 15 -24.16 10.45 23.59
N ASP A 16 -25.44 10.53 23.88
CA ASP A 16 -26.03 11.04 25.13
C ASP A 16 -25.66 12.49 25.45
N GLU A 17 -25.56 13.36 24.46
CA GLU A 17 -25.34 14.79 24.58
C GLU A 17 -26.54 15.60 24.06
N ASP A 18 -26.69 16.81 24.63
CA ASP A 18 -27.84 17.66 24.32
C ASP A 18 -27.65 18.50 23.03
N SER A 19 -26.43 18.60 22.50
CA SER A 19 -26.13 19.35 21.28
C SER A 19 -25.32 18.56 20.30
N PHE A 20 -25.54 18.84 19.01
CA PHE A 20 -24.79 18.22 17.91
C PHE A 20 -23.29 18.53 17.99
N ASP A 21 -22.90 19.73 18.44
CA ASP A 21 -21.48 20.10 18.59
C ASP A 21 -20.78 19.26 19.67
N GLN A 22 -21.49 18.93 20.75
CA GLN A 22 -20.95 18.07 21.80
C GLN A 22 -20.85 16.62 21.35
N LEU A 23 -21.87 16.13 20.63
CA LEU A 23 -21.83 14.80 20.01
C LEU A 23 -20.64 14.67 19.06
N PHE A 24 -20.41 15.67 18.21
CA PHE A 24 -19.28 15.69 17.28
C PHE A 24 -17.92 15.72 18.01
N LYS A 25 -17.78 16.55 19.05
CA LYS A 25 -16.57 16.58 19.89
C LYS A 25 -16.30 15.23 20.56
N ASN A 26 -17.34 14.61 21.11
CA ASN A 26 -17.22 13.29 21.71
C ASN A 26 -16.85 12.21 20.70
N ALA A 27 -17.42 12.24 19.50
CA ALA A 27 -17.06 11.33 18.43
C ALA A 27 -15.59 11.51 17.99
N SER A 28 -15.12 12.76 17.88
CA SER A 28 -13.74 13.08 17.54
C SER A 28 -12.76 12.58 18.61
N LEU A 29 -13.05 12.84 19.89
CA LEU A 29 -12.25 12.34 21.02
C LEU A 29 -12.24 10.81 21.07
N ALA A 30 -13.37 10.16 20.80
CA ALA A 30 -13.46 8.72 20.75
C ALA A 30 -12.60 8.14 19.61
N LEU A 31 -12.58 8.79 18.46
CA LEU A 31 -11.74 8.40 17.32
C LEU A 31 -10.24 8.57 17.64
N GLU A 32 -9.85 9.71 18.23
CA GLU A 32 -8.46 9.92 18.69
C GLU A 32 -8.03 8.86 19.69
N MET A 33 -8.91 8.50 20.62
CA MET A 33 -8.66 7.44 21.60
C MET A 33 -8.50 6.08 20.90
N ALA A 34 -9.32 5.76 19.89
CA ALA A 34 -9.18 4.54 19.10
C ALA A 34 -7.83 4.47 18.40
N LEU A 35 -7.41 5.57 17.76
CA LEU A 35 -6.15 5.67 17.04
C LEU A 35 -4.93 5.61 17.98
N SER A 36 -4.97 6.29 19.13
CA SER A 36 -3.88 6.26 20.12
C SER A 36 -3.61 4.87 20.69
N ARG A 37 -4.61 3.99 20.69
CA ARG A 37 -4.51 2.60 21.13
C ARG A 37 -4.10 1.61 20.03
N GLY A 38 -3.75 2.12 18.86
CA GLY A 38 -3.28 1.30 17.74
C GLY A 38 -4.33 1.04 16.66
N GLY A 39 -5.48 1.71 16.71
CA GLY A 39 -6.54 1.57 15.69
C GLY A 39 -7.32 0.25 15.77
N ASP A 40 -7.98 -0.11 14.68
CA ASP A 40 -8.75 -1.35 14.49
C ASP A 40 -9.80 -1.60 15.61
N GLN A 41 -10.45 -0.53 16.05
CA GLN A 41 -11.46 -0.61 17.11
C GLN A 41 -12.51 0.49 16.98
N ALA A 42 -13.68 0.24 17.53
CA ALA A 42 -14.69 1.26 17.74
C ALA A 42 -14.65 1.75 19.19
N VAL A 43 -14.72 3.04 19.37
CA VAL A 43 -14.82 3.68 20.70
C VAL A 43 -16.07 4.52 20.72
N VAL A 44 -16.87 4.32 21.76
CA VAL A 44 -18.07 5.11 22.03
C VAL A 44 -17.78 5.99 23.23
N LYS A 45 -18.06 7.29 23.13
CA LYS A 45 -17.97 8.25 24.23
C LYS A 45 -19.35 8.82 24.54
N ASP A 46 -19.78 8.69 25.76
CA ASP A 46 -20.88 9.44 26.36
C ASP A 46 -20.36 10.62 27.23
N ARG A 47 -21.22 11.26 27.99
CA ARG A 47 -20.86 12.39 28.86
C ARG A 47 -19.71 12.08 29.81
N VAL A 48 -19.61 10.86 30.30
CA VAL A 48 -18.73 10.47 31.39
C VAL A 48 -17.71 9.39 30.98
N ASN A 49 -18.11 8.43 30.16
CA ASN A 49 -17.39 7.20 29.97
C ASN A 49 -16.93 7.00 28.52
N PHE A 50 -15.90 6.14 28.35
CA PHE A 50 -15.51 5.57 27.09
C PHE A 50 -15.78 4.06 27.11
N GLU A 51 -16.45 3.56 26.08
CA GLU A 51 -16.64 2.14 25.83
C GLU A 51 -15.83 1.71 24.62
N PHE A 52 -15.15 0.57 24.72
CA PHE A 52 -14.23 0.08 23.69
C PHE A 52 -14.76 -1.23 23.11
N TYR A 53 -14.82 -1.29 21.76
CA TYR A 53 -15.29 -2.45 21.02
C TYR A 53 -14.23 -2.85 19.99
N GLY A 54 -13.74 -4.09 20.06
CA GLY A 54 -12.63 -4.57 19.22
C GLY A 54 -11.27 -4.15 19.78
N GLY A 55 -10.27 -4.14 18.92
CA GLY A 55 -8.88 -3.85 19.30
C GLY A 55 -8.15 -5.06 19.88
N ARG A 56 -6.99 -5.39 19.32
CA ARG A 56 -6.09 -6.41 19.86
C ARG A 56 -4.99 -5.76 20.68
N SER A 57 -4.71 -6.32 21.83
CA SER A 57 -3.74 -5.80 22.81
C SER A 57 -2.30 -5.73 22.24
N LYS A 58 -1.53 -4.78 22.78
CA LYS A 58 -0.14 -4.38 22.46
C LYS A 58 0.95 -5.47 22.32
N SER A 59 0.64 -6.75 22.42
CA SER A 59 1.61 -7.83 22.15
C SER A 59 1.98 -7.95 20.66
N THR A 60 1.24 -7.29 19.79
CA THR A 60 1.40 -7.36 18.32
C THR A 60 2.55 -6.45 17.83
N GLU A 61 2.82 -5.33 18.49
CA GLU A 61 3.78 -4.31 17.99
C GLU A 61 5.24 -4.77 17.95
N LYS A 62 5.70 -5.52 18.95
CA LYS A 62 7.07 -6.04 18.93
C LYS A 62 7.28 -7.15 17.89
N ARG A 63 6.27 -8.01 17.70
CA ARG A 63 6.30 -9.06 16.66
C ARG A 63 6.26 -8.48 15.25
N THR A 64 5.53 -7.39 15.06
CA THR A 64 5.40 -6.73 13.76
C THR A 64 6.73 -6.13 13.29
N LYS A 65 7.49 -5.46 14.17
CA LYS A 65 8.80 -4.87 13.82
C LYS A 65 9.84 -5.91 13.41
N VAL A 66 9.91 -7.04 14.10
CA VAL A 66 10.83 -8.14 13.74
C VAL A 66 10.40 -8.76 12.41
N LYS A 67 9.10 -9.03 12.24
CA LYS A 67 8.55 -9.58 10.99
C LYS A 67 8.80 -8.65 9.81
N SER A 68 8.56 -7.34 9.97
CA SER A 68 8.81 -6.34 8.92
C SER A 68 10.28 -6.29 8.49
N ARG A 69 11.22 -6.39 9.44
CA ARG A 69 12.66 -6.44 9.12
C ARG A 69 13.04 -7.71 8.36
N VAL A 70 12.50 -8.85 8.77
CA VAL A 70 12.74 -10.12 8.06
C VAL A 70 12.19 -10.06 6.64
N MET A 71 10.97 -9.53 6.46
CA MET A 71 10.37 -9.36 5.13
C MET A 71 11.14 -8.35 4.26
N ALA A 72 11.60 -7.24 4.84
CA ALA A 72 12.42 -6.26 4.13
C ALA A 72 13.75 -6.85 3.67
N ASN A 73 14.41 -7.67 4.50
CA ASN A 73 15.62 -8.36 4.10
C ASN A 73 15.36 -9.38 2.99
N ALA A 74 14.30 -10.18 3.11
CA ALA A 74 13.91 -11.14 2.07
C ALA A 74 13.61 -10.45 0.73
N LEU A 75 12.89 -9.31 0.75
CA LEU A 75 12.68 -8.51 -0.45
C LEU A 75 14.02 -8.00 -1.02
N GLY A 76 14.94 -7.56 -0.14
CA GLY A 76 16.27 -7.15 -0.55
C GLY A 76 17.02 -8.25 -1.28
N GLU A 77 17.01 -9.47 -0.75
CA GLU A 77 17.66 -10.64 -1.38
C GLU A 77 17.00 -10.97 -2.74
N LEU A 78 15.67 -10.93 -2.83
CA LEU A 78 14.96 -11.14 -4.10
C LEU A 78 15.36 -10.09 -5.15
N ILE A 79 15.52 -8.83 -4.76
CA ILE A 79 15.99 -7.76 -5.64
C ILE A 79 17.45 -8.01 -6.05
N ASP A 80 18.32 -8.37 -5.13
CA ASP A 80 19.74 -8.61 -5.41
C ASP A 80 19.97 -9.78 -6.39
N ASP A 81 19.13 -10.80 -6.31
CA ASP A 81 19.14 -11.95 -7.23
C ASP A 81 18.49 -11.69 -8.57
N ALA A 82 17.70 -10.63 -8.70
CA ALA A 82 16.99 -10.34 -9.93
C ALA A 82 17.91 -9.73 -11.01
N LYS A 83 17.70 -10.08 -12.26
CA LYS A 83 18.34 -9.41 -13.40
C LYS A 83 17.76 -8.03 -13.66
N GLN A 84 16.47 -7.89 -13.47
CA GLN A 84 15.69 -6.66 -13.62
C GLN A 84 14.48 -6.71 -12.70
N VAL A 85 14.05 -5.57 -12.22
CA VAL A 85 12.89 -5.42 -11.34
C VAL A 85 11.80 -4.66 -12.08
N TYR A 86 10.59 -5.19 -12.07
CA TYR A 86 9.37 -4.51 -12.44
C TYR A 86 8.52 -4.28 -11.21
N VAL A 87 7.87 -3.13 -11.13
CA VAL A 87 6.94 -2.81 -10.05
C VAL A 87 5.62 -2.40 -10.67
N MET A 88 4.52 -2.95 -10.19
CA MET A 88 3.18 -2.51 -10.60
C MET A 88 2.25 -2.44 -9.39
N GLY A 89 1.26 -1.59 -9.48
CA GLY A 89 0.16 -1.51 -8.54
C GLY A 89 -1.15 -2.04 -9.11
N HIS A 90 -2.25 -1.48 -8.62
CA HIS A 90 -3.58 -1.77 -9.16
C HIS A 90 -3.90 -0.94 -10.41
N LYS A 91 -4.87 -1.40 -11.22
CA LYS A 91 -5.48 -0.62 -12.32
C LYS A 91 -6.01 0.70 -11.77
N TYR A 92 -5.92 1.77 -12.57
CA TYR A 92 -6.31 3.12 -12.15
C TYR A 92 -5.55 3.62 -10.93
N ALA A 93 -4.23 3.43 -10.93
CA ALA A 93 -3.33 3.73 -9.82
C ALA A 93 -3.63 5.09 -9.18
N ASP A 94 -3.66 5.11 -7.87
CA ASP A 94 -3.75 6.32 -7.06
C ASP A 94 -2.38 6.78 -6.54
N MET A 95 -2.37 7.80 -5.69
CA MET A 95 -1.14 8.38 -5.14
C MET A 95 -0.38 7.39 -4.26
N ASP A 96 -1.08 6.52 -3.52
CA ASP A 96 -0.47 5.55 -2.62
C ASP A 96 0.20 4.44 -3.42
N SER A 97 -0.46 3.95 -4.45
CA SER A 97 0.05 2.95 -5.37
C SER A 97 1.31 3.43 -6.10
N VAL A 98 1.28 4.65 -6.67
CA VAL A 98 2.45 5.24 -7.34
C VAL A 98 3.57 5.50 -6.35
N GLY A 99 3.27 6.02 -5.15
CA GLY A 99 4.26 6.27 -4.10
C GLY A 99 4.96 5.00 -3.63
N ALA A 100 4.19 3.91 -3.43
CA ALA A 100 4.74 2.61 -3.08
C ALA A 100 5.64 2.05 -4.20
N ALA A 101 5.20 2.12 -5.45
CA ALA A 101 5.98 1.69 -6.61
C ALA A 101 7.30 2.45 -6.73
N MET A 102 7.28 3.77 -6.52
CA MET A 102 8.46 4.61 -6.49
C MET A 102 9.42 4.24 -5.37
N GLY A 103 8.91 3.94 -4.17
CA GLY A 103 9.71 3.50 -3.03
C GLY A 103 10.48 2.22 -3.35
N VAL A 104 9.81 1.21 -3.90
CA VAL A 104 10.44 -0.05 -4.31
C VAL A 104 11.45 0.18 -5.44
N CYS A 105 11.11 0.99 -6.44
CA CYS A 105 12.01 1.33 -7.53
C CYS A 105 13.29 2.04 -7.02
N CYS A 106 13.15 2.95 -6.06
CA CYS A 106 14.28 3.60 -5.41
C CYS A 106 15.20 2.59 -4.70
N ILE A 107 14.64 1.63 -3.96
CA ILE A 107 15.39 0.56 -3.29
C ILE A 107 16.15 -0.29 -4.31
N ALA A 108 15.49 -0.73 -5.39
CA ALA A 108 16.09 -1.54 -6.44
C ALA A 108 17.25 -0.80 -7.12
N ARG A 109 17.06 0.47 -7.45
CA ARG A 109 18.11 1.31 -8.07
C ARG A 109 19.32 1.52 -7.15
N LYS A 110 19.10 1.74 -5.85
CA LYS A 110 20.18 1.84 -4.86
C LYS A 110 20.98 0.55 -4.71
N ARG A 111 20.36 -0.59 -5.04
CA ARG A 111 21.03 -1.91 -5.10
C ARG A 111 21.63 -2.21 -6.48
N GLY A 112 21.72 -1.21 -7.36
CA GLY A 112 22.32 -1.34 -8.69
C GLY A 112 21.46 -2.09 -9.70
N LYS A 113 20.17 -2.28 -9.43
CA LYS A 113 19.27 -2.99 -10.34
C LYS A 113 18.50 -2.03 -11.24
N LYS A 114 18.32 -2.41 -12.49
CA LYS A 114 17.40 -1.72 -13.40
C LYS A 114 15.98 -1.97 -12.91
N CYS A 115 15.24 -0.89 -12.69
CA CYS A 115 13.86 -0.98 -12.23
C CYS A 115 12.96 -0.14 -13.12
N GLN A 116 11.79 -0.69 -13.46
CA GLN A 116 10.75 -0.01 -14.22
C GLN A 116 9.40 -0.18 -13.53
N ILE A 117 8.59 0.87 -13.59
CA ILE A 117 7.24 0.91 -13.03
C ILE A 117 6.27 0.67 -14.18
N VAL A 118 5.48 -0.38 -14.07
CA VAL A 118 4.44 -0.74 -15.04
C VAL A 118 3.17 -0.01 -14.66
N ILE A 119 2.75 0.92 -15.51
CA ILE A 119 1.59 1.79 -15.23
C ILE A 119 1.04 2.36 -16.54
N ASP A 120 -0.29 2.45 -16.63
CA ASP A 120 -0.96 3.28 -17.64
C ASP A 120 -0.85 4.75 -17.22
N THR A 121 -0.04 5.54 -17.92
CA THR A 121 0.22 6.95 -17.59
C THR A 121 -0.95 7.87 -17.90
N GLU A 122 -1.94 7.43 -18.68
CA GLU A 122 -3.06 8.25 -19.12
C GLU A 122 -4.32 8.05 -18.26
N ASN A 123 -4.63 6.79 -17.90
CA ASN A 123 -5.87 6.42 -17.25
C ASN A 123 -5.68 6.08 -15.76
N ASN A 124 -5.27 7.06 -14.95
CA ASN A 124 -5.06 6.85 -13.52
C ASN A 124 -5.40 8.10 -12.68
N ALA A 125 -5.67 7.91 -11.39
CA ALA A 125 -5.96 8.99 -10.46
C ALA A 125 -4.71 9.80 -10.06
N ALA A 126 -3.52 9.24 -10.24
CA ALA A 126 -2.24 9.88 -9.92
C ALA A 126 -1.63 10.66 -11.10
N HIS A 127 -2.36 10.87 -12.20
CA HIS A 127 -1.89 11.57 -13.39
C HIS A 127 -1.11 12.88 -13.10
N PRO A 128 -1.54 13.78 -12.18
CA PRO A 128 -0.78 14.99 -11.88
C PRO A 128 0.62 14.72 -11.30
N LEU A 129 0.75 13.65 -10.51
CA LEU A 129 2.03 13.23 -9.94
C LEU A 129 2.93 12.63 -11.04
N ILE A 130 2.39 11.73 -11.84
CA ILE A 130 3.09 11.07 -12.94
C ILE A 130 3.65 12.10 -13.92
N ARG A 131 2.86 13.12 -14.27
CA ARG A 131 3.29 14.21 -15.15
C ARG A 131 4.49 14.95 -14.58
N LYS A 132 4.45 15.33 -13.28
CA LYS A 132 5.58 16.00 -12.62
C LYS A 132 6.84 15.13 -12.59
N MET A 133 6.67 13.82 -12.44
CA MET A 133 7.79 12.88 -12.47
C MET A 133 8.39 12.76 -13.85
N ALA A 134 7.56 12.72 -14.90
CA ALA A 134 8.02 12.65 -16.29
C ALA A 134 8.86 13.89 -16.71
N GLU A 135 8.66 15.03 -16.06
CA GLU A 135 9.46 16.25 -16.25
C GLU A 135 10.89 16.15 -15.66
N GLN A 136 11.13 15.18 -14.79
CA GLN A 136 12.43 15.01 -14.14
C GLN A 136 13.30 14.01 -14.92
N PRO A 137 14.54 14.38 -15.28
CA PRO A 137 15.44 13.49 -16.03
C PRO A 137 15.71 12.13 -15.35
N GLU A 138 15.64 12.09 -14.01
CA GLU A 138 15.88 10.90 -13.20
C GLU A 138 14.83 9.81 -13.41
N TYR A 139 13.63 10.18 -13.88
CA TYR A 139 12.52 9.27 -14.13
C TYR A 139 12.29 8.97 -15.62
N ALA A 140 13.15 9.48 -16.50
CA ALA A 140 13.08 9.19 -17.92
C ALA A 140 13.17 7.66 -18.16
N GLY A 141 12.16 7.08 -18.80
CA GLY A 141 12.11 5.64 -19.11
C GLY A 141 11.90 4.71 -17.91
N VAL A 142 11.55 5.26 -16.73
CA VAL A 142 11.21 4.46 -15.54
C VAL A 142 9.80 3.92 -15.64
N MET A 143 8.86 4.70 -16.19
CA MET A 143 7.47 4.30 -16.36
C MET A 143 7.29 3.70 -17.76
N ILE A 144 6.63 2.55 -17.81
CA ILE A 144 6.34 1.84 -19.06
C ILE A 144 4.93 1.24 -19.00
N SER A 145 4.32 1.03 -20.14
CA SER A 145 3.03 0.34 -20.22
C SER A 145 3.16 -1.16 -19.95
N GLY A 146 2.03 -1.80 -19.59
CA GLY A 146 1.97 -3.25 -19.41
C GLY A 146 2.43 -4.04 -20.63
N GLY A 147 2.00 -3.64 -21.83
CA GLY A 147 2.42 -4.28 -23.10
C GLY A 147 3.93 -4.13 -23.37
N GLU A 148 4.50 -2.96 -23.08
CA GLU A 148 5.94 -2.75 -23.21
C GLU A 148 6.75 -3.58 -22.21
N ALA A 149 6.27 -3.66 -20.96
CA ALA A 149 6.87 -4.48 -19.93
C ALA A 149 6.85 -5.96 -20.29
N PHE A 150 5.72 -6.45 -20.80
CA PHE A 150 5.56 -7.82 -21.26
C PHE A 150 6.58 -8.19 -22.35
N LEU A 151 6.73 -7.34 -23.35
CA LEU A 151 7.68 -7.56 -24.44
C LEU A 151 9.14 -7.53 -23.99
N LYS A 152 9.46 -6.77 -22.94
CA LYS A 152 10.83 -6.62 -22.40
C LYS A 152 11.14 -7.59 -21.26
N CYS A 153 10.16 -8.29 -20.73
CA CYS A 153 10.34 -9.20 -19.60
C CYS A 153 11.21 -10.39 -20.01
N GLN A 154 12.30 -10.57 -19.26
CA GLN A 154 13.25 -11.66 -19.50
C GLN A 154 13.25 -12.65 -18.32
N PRO A 155 13.65 -13.91 -18.57
CA PRO A 155 13.85 -14.88 -17.49
C PRO A 155 14.80 -14.37 -16.41
N GLY A 156 14.37 -14.46 -15.15
CA GLY A 156 15.09 -13.93 -14.00
C GLY A 156 14.69 -12.51 -13.60
N ALA A 157 13.67 -11.94 -14.21
CA ALA A 157 13.03 -10.71 -13.72
C ALA A 157 12.26 -10.98 -12.43
N LEU A 158 12.20 -9.97 -11.56
CA LEU A 158 11.35 -9.93 -10.36
C LEU A 158 10.22 -8.93 -10.63
N LEU A 159 8.99 -9.37 -10.42
CA LEU A 159 7.83 -8.49 -10.38
C LEU A 159 7.47 -8.21 -8.92
N VAL A 160 7.38 -6.96 -8.54
CA VAL A 160 6.87 -6.54 -7.23
C VAL A 160 5.51 -5.89 -7.43
N VAL A 161 4.49 -6.49 -6.83
CA VAL A 161 3.13 -5.94 -6.81
C VAL A 161 2.96 -5.16 -5.52
N VAL A 162 2.48 -3.93 -5.62
CA VAL A 162 2.26 -3.03 -4.48
C VAL A 162 0.80 -2.60 -4.41
N ASP A 163 0.33 -2.34 -3.19
CA ASP A 163 -0.98 -1.73 -2.91
C ASP A 163 -2.19 -2.52 -3.45
N THR A 164 -2.00 -3.78 -3.72
CA THR A 164 -3.07 -4.73 -4.03
C THR A 164 -2.59 -6.17 -3.87
N ASN A 165 -3.47 -7.03 -3.38
CA ASN A 165 -3.26 -8.47 -3.28
C ASN A 165 -4.24 -9.28 -4.16
N ARG A 166 -4.93 -8.61 -5.08
CA ARG A 166 -5.94 -9.23 -5.96
C ARG A 166 -5.41 -9.32 -7.39
N PRO A 167 -5.23 -10.52 -7.95
CA PRO A 167 -4.72 -10.70 -9.31
C PRO A 167 -5.53 -9.96 -10.38
N GLU A 168 -6.85 -9.92 -10.24
CA GLU A 168 -7.76 -9.24 -11.16
C GLU A 168 -7.71 -7.70 -11.10
N SER A 169 -7.05 -7.17 -10.08
CA SER A 169 -6.94 -5.72 -9.87
C SER A 169 -5.59 -5.15 -10.28
N VAL A 170 -4.60 -5.98 -10.62
CA VAL A 170 -3.26 -5.50 -10.98
C VAL A 170 -3.26 -4.74 -12.30
N GLU A 171 -2.27 -3.89 -12.50
CA GLU A 171 -2.12 -3.07 -13.71
C GLU A 171 -2.00 -3.91 -14.99
N SER A 172 -1.29 -5.02 -14.95
CA SER A 172 -1.14 -5.96 -16.09
C SER A 172 -1.20 -7.40 -15.61
N GLU A 173 -2.26 -8.10 -16.00
CA GLU A 173 -2.43 -9.53 -15.72
C GLU A 173 -1.42 -10.36 -16.51
N GLU A 174 -1.10 -9.97 -17.75
CA GLU A 174 -0.12 -10.65 -18.58
C GLU A 174 1.28 -10.64 -17.94
N MET A 175 1.67 -9.53 -17.31
CA MET A 175 2.94 -9.45 -16.57
C MET A 175 2.93 -10.36 -15.35
N LEU A 176 1.80 -10.47 -14.65
CA LEU A 176 1.67 -11.34 -13.48
C LEU A 176 1.81 -12.82 -13.87
N GLU A 177 1.23 -13.22 -14.98
CA GLU A 177 1.30 -14.58 -15.50
C GLU A 177 2.68 -14.94 -16.09
N THR A 178 3.38 -13.97 -16.66
CA THR A 178 4.68 -14.17 -17.32
C THR A 178 5.83 -14.25 -16.34
N CYS A 179 5.78 -13.47 -15.26
CA CYS A 179 6.87 -13.42 -14.28
C CYS A 179 6.82 -14.61 -13.32
N ASN A 180 7.87 -15.44 -13.36
CA ASN A 180 8.00 -16.60 -12.47
C ASN A 180 8.37 -16.23 -11.02
N ARG A 181 8.79 -15.01 -10.77
CA ARG A 181 9.19 -14.50 -9.45
C ARG A 181 8.36 -13.26 -9.14
N VAL A 182 7.44 -13.40 -8.21
CA VAL A 182 6.52 -12.34 -7.79
C VAL A 182 6.62 -12.12 -6.29
N ALA A 183 6.74 -10.86 -5.87
CA ALA A 183 6.61 -10.44 -4.48
C ALA A 183 5.42 -9.48 -4.36
N VAL A 184 4.60 -9.64 -3.33
CA VAL A 184 3.43 -8.79 -3.08
C VAL A 184 3.64 -8.03 -1.78
N ILE A 185 3.42 -6.71 -1.81
CA ILE A 185 3.49 -5.80 -0.66
C ILE A 185 2.14 -5.07 -0.57
N ASP A 186 1.31 -5.50 0.39
CA ASP A 186 -0.02 -4.95 0.63
C ASP A 186 -0.28 -4.84 2.16
#